data_5df7121e714c7d9343d922f8e39565d7
#
_entry.id   5df7121e714c7d9343d922f8e39565d7
#
_cell.length_a   1.000
_cell.length_b   1.000
_cell.length_c   1.000
_cell.angle_alpha   90.00
_cell.angle_beta   90.00
_cell.angle_gamma   90.00
#
_symmetry.space_group_name_H-M   'P 1'
#
loop_
_entity.id
_entity.type
_entity.pdbx_description
1 polymer ?
#
loop_
_entity_poly.entity_id
_entity_poly.type
_entity_poly.pdbx_seq_one_letter_code
_entity_poly.pdbx_strand_id
1 'polypeptide(L)'
;SRGLGDVYKRQQPGKTHTINFYNINDSMYLVDLPGYGYANVSPAVKAKWGKMIEKYLRKSSQLKQVFLLIDIRHDPSDNDRMMYDWIVNNGYRPVIVATKLDKIKRSQISKQVKAVRTGLGLRQEDILIPFSSQTKQGLKELWQLIDSYVLPQEEAADNE
;
A
#
# COMPACT_ATOMS: atom_id res chain seq x y z
N SER A 1 -17.04 -14.64 -11.76
CA SER A 1 -17.13 -14.54 -10.29
C SER A 1 -15.90 -15.22 -9.70
N ARG A 2 -14.82 -14.46 -9.49
CA ARG A 2 -13.65 -14.97 -8.75
C ARG A 2 -13.98 -14.86 -7.27
N GLY A 3 -14.32 -16.02 -6.66
CA GLY A 3 -14.54 -16.13 -5.23
C GLY A 3 -13.28 -15.75 -4.47
N LEU A 4 -13.42 -14.86 -3.50
CA LEU A 4 -12.40 -14.60 -2.49
C LEU A 4 -12.25 -15.89 -1.67
N GLY A 5 -11.16 -16.63 -1.93
CA GLY A 5 -10.78 -17.76 -1.10
C GLY A 5 -10.65 -17.33 0.35
N ASP A 6 -10.86 -18.27 1.26
CA ASP A 6 -11.00 -18.13 2.70
C ASP A 6 -10.07 -17.06 3.32
N VAL A 7 -10.70 -15.98 3.76
CA VAL A 7 -10.04 -14.95 4.56
C VAL A 7 -9.93 -15.52 5.98
N TYR A 8 -8.74 -15.96 6.35
CA TYR A 8 -8.43 -16.32 7.73
C TYR A 8 -8.80 -15.16 8.66
N LYS A 9 -9.56 -15.46 9.72
CA LYS A 9 -10.14 -14.51 10.68
C LYS A 9 -9.11 -13.47 11.13
N ARG A 10 -9.44 -12.19 10.91
CA ARG A 10 -8.76 -11.04 11.48
C ARG A 10 -8.63 -11.20 12.99
N GLN A 11 -7.42 -11.20 13.48
CA GLN A 11 -7.13 -10.77 14.84
C GLN A 11 -7.47 -9.28 14.95
N GLN A 12 -7.89 -8.84 16.14
CA GLN A 12 -8.42 -7.49 16.39
C GLN A 12 -7.59 -6.38 15.73
N PRO A 13 -8.23 -5.32 15.16
CA PRO A 13 -7.52 -4.18 14.57
C PRO A 13 -6.57 -3.58 15.60
N GLY A 14 -5.28 -3.44 15.25
CA GLY A 14 -4.32 -2.73 16.09
C GLY A 14 -3.18 -3.54 16.70
N LYS A 15 -3.04 -4.84 16.40
CA LYS A 15 -2.01 -5.72 17.01
C LYS A 15 -1.21 -6.56 16.03
N THR A 16 -0.97 -6.09 14.82
CA THR A 16 -0.05 -6.79 13.91
C THR A 16 1.37 -6.55 14.38
N HIS A 17 1.92 -7.50 15.15
CA HIS A 17 3.32 -7.50 15.60
C HIS A 17 4.21 -8.37 14.70
N THR A 18 3.64 -8.97 13.67
CA THR A 18 4.27 -9.93 12.75
C THR A 18 4.00 -9.55 11.31
N ILE A 19 4.82 -10.04 10.39
CA ILE A 19 4.55 -9.96 8.96
C ILE A 19 3.56 -11.07 8.62
N ASN A 20 2.44 -10.72 7.98
CA ASN A 20 1.43 -11.68 7.54
C ASN A 20 1.47 -11.85 6.03
N PHE A 21 1.39 -13.09 5.57
CA PHE A 21 1.37 -13.44 4.15
C PHE A 21 -0.01 -13.97 3.78
N TYR A 22 -0.62 -13.39 2.77
CA TYR A 22 -1.90 -13.81 2.21
C TYR A 22 -1.69 -14.36 0.81
N ASN A 23 -1.86 -15.66 0.63
CA ASN A 23 -1.78 -16.29 -0.69
C ASN A 23 -3.01 -15.90 -1.51
N ILE A 24 -2.80 -15.41 -2.72
CA ILE A 24 -3.85 -15.02 -3.65
C ILE A 24 -3.78 -15.95 -4.86
N ASN A 25 -4.69 -16.95 -4.91
CA ASN A 25 -4.87 -17.88 -6.01
C ASN A 25 -3.57 -18.59 -6.46
N ASP A 26 -2.66 -18.88 -5.53
CA ASP A 26 -1.34 -19.47 -5.78
C ASP A 26 -0.47 -18.69 -6.80
N SER A 27 -0.84 -17.45 -7.11
CA SER A 27 -0.14 -16.60 -8.08
C SER A 27 0.77 -15.57 -7.40
N MET A 28 0.38 -15.08 -6.23
CA MET A 28 1.13 -14.06 -5.50
C MET A 28 0.82 -14.06 -4.01
N TYR A 29 1.64 -13.33 -3.25
CA TYR A 29 1.37 -13.02 -1.86
C TYR A 29 1.13 -11.52 -1.67
N LEU A 30 0.03 -11.18 -0.99
CA LEU A 30 -0.10 -9.88 -0.35
C LEU A 30 0.54 -9.98 1.03
N VAL A 31 1.47 -9.07 1.30
CA VAL A 31 2.22 -9.07 2.57
C VAL A 31 1.79 -7.87 3.39
N ASP A 32 1.19 -8.14 4.56
CA ASP A 32 0.77 -7.12 5.51
C ASP A 32 1.89 -6.90 6.54
N LEU A 33 2.43 -5.70 6.54
CA LEU A 33 3.49 -5.30 7.45
C LEU A 33 2.89 -4.56 8.66
N PRO A 34 3.54 -4.60 9.84
CA PRO A 34 3.10 -3.85 11.00
C PRO A 34 2.91 -2.37 10.68
N GLY A 35 1.75 -1.82 11.09
CA GLY A 35 1.44 -0.41 10.85
C GLY A 35 2.37 0.53 11.62
N TYR A 36 2.94 1.51 10.95
CA TYR A 36 3.86 2.51 11.51
C TYR A 36 3.13 3.65 12.24
N GLY A 37 1.82 3.82 12.03
CA GLY A 37 1.01 4.95 12.50
C GLY A 37 0.42 4.82 13.92
N TYR A 38 0.68 3.73 14.64
CA TYR A 38 0.10 3.55 15.98
C TYR A 38 0.78 4.42 17.01
N ALA A 39 0.06 5.46 17.48
CA ALA A 39 0.52 6.41 18.49
C ALA A 39 0.85 5.74 19.85
N ASN A 40 0.23 4.61 20.15
CA ASN A 40 0.29 3.95 21.48
C ASN A 40 1.34 2.85 21.58
N VAL A 41 2.33 2.82 20.70
CA VAL A 41 3.40 1.82 20.74
C VAL A 41 4.70 2.46 21.21
N SER A 42 5.40 1.79 22.12
CA SER A 42 6.67 2.31 22.65
C SER A 42 7.72 2.51 21.53
N PRO A 43 8.65 3.48 21.69
CA PRO A 43 9.72 3.71 20.72
C PRO A 43 10.56 2.45 20.43
N ALA A 44 10.77 1.59 21.43
CA ALA A 44 11.49 0.33 21.26
C ALA A 44 10.78 -0.65 20.32
N VAL A 45 9.45 -0.74 20.41
CA VAL A 45 8.63 -1.57 19.52
C VAL A 45 8.62 -1.00 18.10
N LYS A 46 8.50 0.34 17.95
CA LYS A 46 8.61 1.01 16.64
C LYS A 46 9.94 0.72 15.97
N ALA A 47 11.05 0.80 16.71
CA ALA A 47 12.39 0.49 16.21
C ALA A 47 12.52 -0.97 15.78
N LYS A 48 11.93 -1.91 16.54
CA LYS A 48 11.90 -3.34 16.19
C LYS A 48 11.14 -3.58 14.88
N TRP A 49 9.99 -2.92 14.71
CA TRP A 49 9.21 -3.01 13.46
C TRP A 49 9.97 -2.42 12.27
N GLY A 50 10.60 -1.27 12.44
CA GLY A 50 11.42 -0.67 11.38
C GLY A 50 12.51 -1.62 10.90
N LYS A 51 13.26 -2.25 11.81
CA LYS A 51 14.28 -3.25 11.47
C LYS A 51 13.70 -4.48 10.77
N MET A 52 12.51 -4.93 11.18
CA MET A 52 11.83 -6.07 10.57
C MET A 52 11.38 -5.77 9.15
N ILE A 53 10.77 -4.61 8.93
CA ILE A 53 10.33 -4.11 7.61
C ILE A 53 11.56 -3.94 6.70
N GLU A 54 12.60 -3.28 7.19
CA GLU A 54 13.84 -3.08 6.44
C GLU A 54 14.47 -4.41 6.02
N LYS A 55 14.58 -5.36 6.94
CA LYS A 55 15.11 -6.71 6.66
C LYS A 55 14.28 -7.41 5.59
N TYR A 56 12.94 -7.32 5.67
CA TYR A 56 12.05 -7.92 4.69
C TYR A 56 12.24 -7.30 3.31
N LEU A 57 12.18 -5.99 3.20
CA LEU A 57 12.30 -5.28 1.92
C LEU A 57 13.67 -5.53 1.27
N ARG A 58 14.76 -5.49 2.05
CA ARG A 58 16.12 -5.72 1.51
C ARG A 58 16.40 -7.17 1.11
N LYS A 59 15.76 -8.16 1.76
CA LYS A 59 16.05 -9.59 1.53
C LYS A 59 15.07 -10.29 0.61
N SER A 60 13.91 -9.69 0.34
CA SER A 60 12.91 -10.29 -0.51
C SER A 60 13.27 -10.10 -1.99
N SER A 61 13.84 -11.13 -2.60
CA SER A 61 14.13 -11.16 -4.04
C SER A 61 12.86 -11.20 -4.92
N GLN A 62 11.72 -11.52 -4.32
CA GLN A 62 10.43 -11.66 -5.01
C GLN A 62 9.50 -10.46 -4.80
N LEU A 63 9.94 -9.42 -4.10
CA LEU A 63 9.15 -8.21 -3.91
C LEU A 63 8.92 -7.51 -5.25
N LYS A 64 7.66 -7.39 -5.65
CA LYS A 64 7.27 -6.76 -6.91
C LYS A 64 6.94 -5.28 -6.73
N GLN A 65 6.19 -4.94 -5.68
CA GLN A 65 5.75 -3.57 -5.45
C GLN A 65 5.44 -3.31 -3.97
N VAL A 66 5.64 -2.09 -3.53
CA VAL A 66 5.27 -1.60 -2.20
C VAL A 66 4.06 -0.69 -2.32
N PHE A 67 3.04 -0.95 -1.51
CA PHE A 67 1.85 -0.12 -1.41
C PHE A 67 1.85 0.62 -0.07
N LEU A 68 1.72 1.93 -0.10
CA LEU A 68 1.60 2.77 1.08
C LEU A 68 0.15 3.24 1.23
N LEU A 69 -0.50 2.84 2.32
CA LEU A 69 -1.90 3.14 2.60
C LEU A 69 -2.01 4.43 3.41
N ILE A 70 -2.70 5.43 2.86
CA ILE A 70 -2.93 6.75 3.49
C ILE A 70 -4.43 6.95 3.68
N ASP A 71 -4.83 7.49 4.83
CA ASP A 71 -6.21 7.86 5.08
C ASP A 71 -6.54 9.19 4.38
N ILE A 72 -7.38 9.15 3.32
CA ILE A 72 -7.68 10.33 2.49
C ILE A 72 -8.41 11.46 3.23
N ARG A 73 -8.95 11.19 4.42
CA ARG A 73 -9.70 12.17 5.21
C ARG A 73 -8.82 13.28 5.79
N HIS A 74 -7.53 13.04 5.89
CA HIS A 74 -6.55 13.91 6.54
C HIS A 74 -5.37 14.18 5.63
N ASP A 75 -4.66 15.27 5.89
CA ASP A 75 -3.35 15.48 5.31
C ASP A 75 -2.38 14.40 5.82
N PRO A 76 -1.39 13.98 5.02
CA PRO A 76 -0.39 13.02 5.48
C PRO A 76 0.30 13.46 6.77
N SER A 77 0.35 12.55 7.73
CA SER A 77 1.05 12.77 8.99
C SER A 77 2.58 12.74 8.79
N ASP A 78 3.33 13.20 9.79
CA ASP A 78 4.80 13.09 9.78
C ASP A 78 5.27 11.63 9.68
N ASN A 79 4.52 10.69 10.28
CA ASN A 79 4.81 9.26 10.13
C ASN A 79 4.59 8.76 8.69
N ASP A 80 3.57 9.25 8.00
CA ASP A 80 3.32 8.91 6.60
C ASP A 80 4.45 9.40 5.69
N ARG A 81 4.89 10.66 5.90
CA ARG A 81 6.04 11.24 5.18
C ARG A 81 7.32 10.48 5.45
N MET A 82 7.61 10.23 6.73
CA MET A 82 8.79 9.46 7.12
C MET A 82 8.82 8.08 6.46
N MET A 83 7.67 7.39 6.41
CA MET A 83 7.57 6.08 5.78
C MET A 83 7.74 6.16 4.26
N TYR A 84 7.12 7.15 3.62
CA TYR A 84 7.29 7.40 2.19
C TYR A 84 8.76 7.65 1.84
N ASP A 85 9.40 8.59 2.55
CA ASP A 85 10.81 8.94 2.35
C ASP A 85 11.72 7.74 2.57
N TRP A 86 11.42 6.96 3.61
CA TRP A 86 12.20 5.76 3.89
C TRP A 86 12.09 4.72 2.77
N ILE A 87 10.89 4.48 2.22
CA ILE A 87 10.67 3.57 1.09
C ILE A 87 11.46 4.06 -0.14
N VAL A 88 11.36 5.35 -0.46
CA VAL A 88 12.04 5.95 -1.62
C VAL A 88 13.56 5.90 -1.45
N ASN A 89 14.08 6.20 -0.26
CA ASN A 89 15.51 6.18 0.03
C ASN A 89 16.11 4.74 -0.01
N ASN A 90 15.28 3.71 0.13
CA ASN A 90 15.67 2.32 -0.08
C ASN A 90 15.52 1.84 -1.53
N GLY A 91 15.27 2.74 -2.48
CA GLY A 91 15.23 2.44 -3.90
C GLY A 91 13.88 1.96 -4.43
N TYR A 92 12.81 2.05 -3.63
CA TYR A 92 11.47 1.67 -4.06
C TYR A 92 10.64 2.90 -4.42
N ARG A 93 9.67 2.73 -5.34
CA ARG A 93 8.62 3.70 -5.62
C ARG A 93 7.29 3.15 -5.18
N PRO A 94 6.76 3.59 -4.02
CA PRO A 94 5.49 3.05 -3.54
C PRO A 94 4.32 3.54 -4.40
N VAL A 95 3.33 2.66 -4.57
CA VAL A 95 1.99 3.07 -5.00
C VAL A 95 1.24 3.56 -3.79
N ILE A 96 0.69 4.77 -3.87
CA ILE A 96 -0.11 5.35 -2.79
C ILE A 96 -1.57 4.91 -2.96
N VAL A 97 -2.12 4.26 -1.93
CA VAL A 97 -3.54 3.92 -1.88
C VAL A 97 -4.22 4.83 -0.86
N ALA A 98 -4.95 5.84 -1.36
CA ALA A 98 -5.67 6.80 -0.53
C ALA A 98 -7.01 6.18 -0.09
N THR A 99 -7.00 5.57 1.10
CA THR A 99 -8.09 4.75 1.65
C THR A 99 -9.24 5.58 2.24
N LYS A 100 -10.37 4.92 2.53
CA LYS A 100 -11.56 5.53 3.15
C LYS A 100 -12.22 6.61 2.30
N LEU A 101 -12.17 6.46 0.99
CA LEU A 101 -12.77 7.38 0.03
C LEU A 101 -14.27 7.62 0.28
N ASP A 102 -14.98 6.60 0.78
CA ASP A 102 -16.40 6.66 1.17
C ASP A 102 -16.69 7.62 2.34
N LYS A 103 -15.68 8.06 3.06
CA LYS A 103 -15.82 8.96 4.23
C LYS A 103 -15.69 10.43 3.89
N ILE A 104 -15.46 10.79 2.61
CA ILE A 104 -15.40 12.18 2.15
C ILE A 104 -16.42 12.42 1.05
N LYS A 105 -16.86 13.67 0.91
CA LYS A 105 -17.80 14.08 -0.15
C LYS A 105 -17.09 14.06 -1.52
N ARG A 106 -17.82 13.71 -2.57
CA ARG A 106 -17.30 13.69 -3.94
C ARG A 106 -16.60 15.00 -4.33
N SER A 107 -17.16 16.14 -3.90
CA SER A 107 -16.59 17.47 -4.15
C SER A 107 -15.23 17.71 -3.46
N GLN A 108 -14.88 16.92 -2.46
CA GLN A 108 -13.64 17.04 -1.70
C GLN A 108 -12.51 16.14 -2.26
N ILE A 109 -12.84 15.19 -3.12
CA ILE A 109 -11.87 14.16 -3.58
C ILE A 109 -10.65 14.81 -4.22
N SER A 110 -10.85 15.70 -5.21
CA SER A 110 -9.73 16.36 -5.91
C SER A 110 -8.85 17.17 -4.95
N LYS A 111 -9.46 17.86 -3.97
CA LYS A 111 -8.74 18.63 -2.96
C LYS A 111 -7.88 17.68 -2.10
N GLN A 112 -8.45 16.59 -1.61
CA GLN A 112 -7.75 15.64 -0.75
C GLN A 112 -6.66 14.86 -1.49
N VAL A 113 -6.91 14.45 -2.73
CA VAL A 113 -5.88 13.85 -3.59
C VAL A 113 -4.68 14.81 -3.74
N LYS A 114 -4.95 16.08 -4.03
CA LYS A 114 -3.90 17.11 -4.11
C LYS A 114 -3.16 17.27 -2.79
N ALA A 115 -3.87 17.29 -1.65
CA ALA A 115 -3.28 17.40 -0.33
C ALA A 115 -2.35 16.21 -0.02
N VAL A 116 -2.77 14.98 -0.33
CA VAL A 116 -1.92 13.79 -0.17
C VAL A 116 -0.68 13.87 -1.06
N ARG A 117 -0.85 14.24 -2.35
CA ARG A 117 0.29 14.38 -3.27
C ARG A 117 1.29 15.41 -2.78
N THR A 118 0.82 16.60 -2.40
CA THR A 118 1.68 17.68 -1.90
C THR A 118 2.32 17.31 -0.57
N GLY A 119 1.53 16.73 0.36
CA GLY A 119 2.00 16.38 1.69
C GLY A 119 3.10 15.31 1.70
N LEU A 120 3.07 14.38 0.77
CA LEU A 120 4.12 13.37 0.58
C LEU A 120 5.22 13.81 -0.38
N GLY A 121 5.08 14.93 -1.09
CA GLY A 121 6.04 15.35 -2.11
C GLY A 121 6.07 14.42 -3.33
N LEU A 122 4.92 13.87 -3.73
CA LEU A 122 4.83 12.96 -4.86
C LEU A 122 5.22 13.66 -6.17
N ARG A 123 5.95 12.96 -7.01
CA ARG A 123 6.25 13.39 -8.38
C ARG A 123 5.02 13.19 -9.27
N GLN A 124 5.06 13.77 -10.48
CA GLN A 124 3.95 13.65 -11.43
C GLN A 124 3.69 12.19 -11.83
N GLU A 125 4.76 11.42 -12.01
CA GLU A 125 4.71 10.01 -12.39
C GLU A 125 4.35 9.05 -11.26
N ASP A 126 4.33 9.51 -10.00
CA ASP A 126 3.97 8.64 -8.87
C ASP A 126 2.47 8.31 -8.87
N ILE A 127 2.17 7.04 -8.67
CA ILE A 127 0.80 6.53 -8.75
C ILE A 127 0.10 6.74 -7.39
N LEU A 128 -1.08 7.35 -7.45
CA LEU A 128 -2.00 7.49 -6.32
C LEU A 128 -3.39 7.04 -6.75
N ILE A 129 -3.94 6.06 -6.04
CA ILE A 129 -5.27 5.50 -6.29
C ILE A 129 -6.18 5.82 -5.10
N PRO A 130 -7.23 6.66 -5.26
CA PRO A 130 -8.27 6.80 -4.26
C PRO A 130 -9.09 5.51 -4.16
N PHE A 131 -9.29 5.01 -2.94
CA PHE A 131 -9.85 3.69 -2.72
C PHE A 131 -10.85 3.63 -1.56
N SER A 132 -11.92 2.85 -1.74
CA SER A 132 -12.84 2.47 -0.67
C SER A 132 -13.07 0.98 -0.64
N SER A 133 -12.77 0.35 0.49
CA SER A 133 -13.10 -1.06 0.73
C SER A 133 -14.61 -1.30 0.87
N GLN A 134 -15.37 -0.28 1.23
CA GLN A 134 -16.82 -0.36 1.42
C GLN A 134 -17.55 -0.30 0.08
N THR A 135 -17.29 0.74 -0.72
CA THR A 135 -17.97 0.97 -2.00
C THR A 135 -17.29 0.27 -3.19
N LYS A 136 -16.09 -0.28 -2.97
CA LYS A 136 -15.24 -0.88 -4.02
C LYS A 136 -14.74 0.11 -5.08
N GLN A 137 -14.91 1.41 -4.85
CA GLN A 137 -14.34 2.43 -5.73
C GLN A 137 -12.81 2.34 -5.71
N GLY A 138 -12.18 2.43 -6.89
CA GLY A 138 -10.74 2.25 -7.07
C GLY A 138 -10.27 0.78 -7.11
N LEU A 139 -11.16 -0.19 -6.88
CA LEU A 139 -10.78 -1.62 -6.81
C LEU A 139 -10.31 -2.15 -8.17
N LYS A 140 -10.99 -1.75 -9.25
CA LYS A 140 -10.63 -2.18 -10.60
C LYS A 140 -9.25 -1.69 -11.00
N GLU A 141 -9.00 -0.40 -10.79
CA GLU A 141 -7.71 0.24 -11.06
C GLU A 141 -6.58 -0.40 -10.24
N LEU A 142 -6.85 -0.67 -8.97
CA LEU A 142 -5.87 -1.31 -8.08
C LEU A 142 -5.52 -2.72 -8.57
N TRP A 143 -6.51 -3.54 -8.96
CA TRP A 143 -6.26 -4.87 -9.49
C TRP A 143 -5.55 -4.85 -10.83
N GLN A 144 -5.92 -3.98 -11.75
CA GLN A 144 -5.21 -3.83 -13.04
C GLN A 144 -3.74 -3.50 -12.83
N LEU A 145 -3.45 -2.62 -11.86
CA LEU A 145 -2.08 -2.27 -11.51
C LEU A 145 -1.33 -3.47 -10.88
N ILE A 146 -1.95 -4.20 -9.96
CA ILE A 146 -1.35 -5.40 -9.35
C ILE A 146 -1.05 -6.45 -10.43
N ASP A 147 -2.00 -6.71 -11.32
CA ASP A 147 -1.83 -7.66 -12.43
C ASP A 147 -0.62 -7.28 -13.31
N SER A 148 -0.39 -5.98 -13.55
CA SER A 148 0.75 -5.51 -14.35
C SER A 148 2.12 -5.81 -13.71
N TYR A 149 2.18 -5.99 -12.38
CA TYR A 149 3.41 -6.37 -11.67
C TYR A 149 3.61 -7.87 -11.54
N VAL A 150 2.55 -8.65 -11.59
CA VAL A 150 2.55 -10.09 -11.29
C VAL A 150 2.52 -10.95 -12.54
N LEU A 151 1.72 -10.56 -13.54
CA LEU A 151 1.62 -11.31 -14.79
C LEU A 151 2.88 -11.09 -15.62
N PRO A 152 3.38 -12.13 -16.31
CA PRO A 152 4.44 -11.97 -17.30
C PRO A 152 3.98 -10.94 -18.34
N GLN A 153 4.82 -9.96 -18.63
CA GLN A 153 4.61 -9.13 -19.81
C GLN A 153 4.75 -10.06 -21.02
N GLU A 154 3.69 -10.22 -21.81
CA GLU A 154 3.83 -10.81 -23.14
C GLU A 154 4.88 -9.96 -23.84
N GLU A 155 6.00 -10.59 -24.21
CA GLU A 155 6.99 -9.97 -25.07
C GLU A 155 6.23 -9.51 -26.29
N ALA A 156 6.23 -8.20 -26.53
CA ALA A 156 5.71 -7.65 -27.77
C ALA A 156 6.50 -8.35 -28.88
N ALA A 157 5.86 -9.30 -29.56
CA ALA A 157 6.46 -9.96 -30.68
C ALA A 157 6.78 -8.86 -31.70
N ASP A 158 8.06 -8.60 -31.88
CA ASP A 158 8.58 -7.86 -33.01
C ASP A 158 8.08 -8.57 -34.29
N ASN A 159 7.05 -8.01 -34.89
CA ASN A 159 6.73 -8.29 -36.26
C ASN A 159 7.54 -7.31 -37.11
N GLU A 160 8.70 -7.77 -37.57
CA GLU A 160 9.31 -7.28 -38.79
C GLU A 160 8.41 -7.54 -39.99
#